data_0eb2abc8b19827631c89cb64dc7b75a9
#
_entry.id   0eb2abc8b19827631c89cb64dc7b75a9
#
_cell.length_a   1.000
_cell.length_b   1.000
_cell.length_c   1.000
_cell.angle_alpha   90.00
_cell.angle_beta   90.00
_cell.angle_gamma   90.00
#
_symmetry.space_group_name_H-M   'P 1'
#
loop_
_entity.id
_entity.type
_entity.pdbx_description
1 polymer ?
#
loop_
_entity_poly.entity_id
_entity_poly.type
_entity_poly.pdbx_seq_one_letter_code
_entity_poly.pdbx_strand_id
1 'polypeptide(L)'
;LRVGLSRSTVQRIVDALTEEHLLIGASPTTGVKLGPAILRMASNSSFDFIEFIRPYINELSKETGETVDVSEIQKTRTVFVDQVIGPARLNIVSSIGEAFPLHCLASGKAMLSTFTEADFHKRMGRKPLDEHTPATITSLSELFDEVQLVKQSNIAFDREEHIVGVSAIGTPLQEPSGKLYAVSIPVPTVRFKQKEKQLVKALLNCRARILDEFA
;
A
#
# COMPACT_ATOMS: atom_id res chain seq x y z
N LEU A 1 27.96 3.27 5.88
CA LEU A 1 28.44 2.35 4.83
C LEU A 1 29.79 2.85 4.29
N ARG A 2 30.84 2.05 4.36
CA ARG A 2 32.14 2.37 3.73
C ARG A 2 32.17 1.67 2.38
N VAL A 3 32.30 2.44 1.29
CA VAL A 3 32.30 1.93 -0.09
C VAL A 3 33.62 1.22 -0.49
N GLY A 4 34.62 1.09 0.38
CA GLY A 4 35.88 0.42 0.07
C GLY A 4 36.75 1.10 -1.00
N LEU A 5 36.44 2.33 -1.40
CA LEU A 5 37.16 3.08 -2.42
C LEU A 5 38.16 4.06 -1.81
N SER A 6 39.25 4.39 -2.56
CA SER A 6 40.20 5.43 -2.16
C SER A 6 39.53 6.80 -2.10
N ARG A 7 40.03 7.71 -1.25
CA ARG A 7 39.52 9.07 -1.11
C ARG A 7 39.55 9.83 -2.45
N SER A 8 40.57 9.63 -3.26
CA SER A 8 40.69 10.28 -4.58
C SER A 8 39.66 9.76 -5.58
N THR A 9 39.35 8.46 -5.52
CA THR A 9 38.29 7.88 -6.38
C THR A 9 36.92 8.41 -5.99
N VAL A 10 36.63 8.46 -4.69
CA VAL A 10 35.35 9.03 -4.18
C VAL A 10 35.22 10.50 -4.60
N GLN A 11 36.30 11.31 -4.47
CA GLN A 11 36.28 12.72 -4.87
C GLN A 11 35.96 12.86 -6.37
N ARG A 12 36.61 12.09 -7.24
CA ARG A 12 36.33 12.11 -8.68
C ARG A 12 34.88 11.75 -9.03
N ILE A 13 34.29 10.79 -8.31
CA ILE A 13 32.87 10.44 -8.49
C ILE A 13 31.98 11.61 -8.05
N VAL A 14 32.27 12.22 -6.91
CA VAL A 14 31.49 13.37 -6.41
C VAL A 14 31.59 14.55 -7.38
N ASP A 15 32.78 14.84 -7.92
CA ASP A 15 33.00 15.92 -8.87
C ASP A 15 32.19 15.66 -10.18
N ALA A 16 32.27 14.46 -10.73
CA ALA A 16 31.49 14.09 -11.93
C ALA A 16 29.98 14.20 -11.71
N LEU A 17 29.46 13.72 -10.54
CA LEU A 17 28.05 13.84 -10.22
C LEU A 17 27.63 15.30 -9.97
N THR A 18 28.55 16.16 -9.54
CA THR A 18 28.30 17.60 -9.36
C THR A 18 28.27 18.33 -10.71
N GLU A 19 29.16 17.98 -11.66
CA GLU A 19 29.13 18.50 -13.04
C GLU A 19 27.81 18.18 -13.74
N GLU A 20 27.27 17.00 -13.51
CA GLU A 20 25.95 16.56 -14.06
C GLU A 20 24.76 17.11 -13.26
N HIS A 21 24.98 17.99 -12.29
CA HIS A 21 23.95 18.55 -11.41
C HIS A 21 23.14 17.50 -10.61
N LEU A 22 23.67 16.29 -10.47
CA LEU A 22 23.09 15.23 -9.63
C LEU A 22 23.38 15.47 -8.16
N LEU A 23 24.48 16.16 -7.87
CA LEU A 23 24.86 16.60 -6.53
C LEU A 23 25.07 18.12 -6.50
N ILE A 24 24.90 18.72 -5.32
CA ILE A 24 25.22 20.12 -5.06
C ILE A 24 26.32 20.15 -4.01
N GLY A 25 27.38 20.87 -4.32
CA GLY A 25 28.51 21.28 -3.52
C GLY A 25 28.84 20.50 -2.25
N ALA A 26 29.96 19.81 -2.25
CA ALA A 26 30.52 19.24 -1.05
C ALA A 26 31.38 20.33 -0.34
N SER A 27 30.93 20.84 0.81
CA SER A 27 31.82 21.50 1.73
C SER A 27 32.12 20.54 2.90
N PRO A 28 33.30 20.65 3.53
CA PRO A 28 33.65 19.84 4.69
C PRO A 28 32.66 19.95 5.86
N THR A 29 31.87 21.04 5.88
CA THR A 29 30.92 21.36 6.96
C THR A 29 29.48 21.05 6.64
N THR A 30 29.08 21.02 5.33
CA THR A 30 27.66 20.87 4.93
C THR A 30 27.35 19.55 4.26
N GLY A 31 28.37 18.74 3.94
CA GLY A 31 28.19 17.47 3.22
C GLY A 31 27.70 17.65 1.77
N VAL A 32 27.38 16.55 1.12
CA VAL A 32 26.86 16.50 -0.24
C VAL A 32 25.33 16.48 -0.19
N LYS A 33 24.66 17.27 -1.04
CA LYS A 33 23.21 17.30 -1.19
C LYS A 33 22.82 16.84 -2.57
N LEU A 34 21.60 16.32 -2.72
CA LEU A 34 21.03 15.99 -4.03
C LEU A 34 20.83 17.25 -4.86
N GLY A 35 21.20 17.20 -6.14
CA GLY A 35 21.13 18.30 -7.07
C GLY A 35 19.81 18.34 -7.86
N PRO A 36 19.55 19.45 -8.61
CA PRO A 36 18.30 19.66 -9.33
C PRO A 36 18.08 18.66 -10.50
N ALA A 37 19.14 18.00 -10.98
CA ALA A 37 19.00 16.98 -12.02
C ALA A 37 18.17 15.78 -11.55
N ILE A 38 18.26 15.42 -10.24
CA ILE A 38 17.44 14.37 -9.64
C ILE A 38 15.94 14.69 -9.77
N LEU A 39 15.54 15.94 -9.50
CA LEU A 39 14.16 16.38 -9.64
C LEU A 39 13.67 16.31 -11.10
N ARG A 40 14.54 16.72 -12.06
CA ARG A 40 14.21 16.61 -13.49
C ARG A 40 14.07 15.15 -13.92
N MET A 41 14.94 14.25 -13.44
CA MET A 41 14.84 12.81 -13.75
C MET A 41 13.56 12.23 -13.16
N ALA A 42 13.24 12.54 -11.92
CA ALA A 42 12.02 12.07 -11.27
C ALA A 42 10.74 12.59 -11.96
N SER A 43 10.72 13.87 -12.37
CA SER A 43 9.55 14.44 -13.06
C SER A 43 9.36 13.94 -14.50
N ASN A 44 10.43 13.46 -15.12
CA ASN A 44 10.39 12.88 -16.49
C ASN A 44 10.24 11.35 -16.47
N SER A 45 10.32 10.70 -15.32
CA SER A 45 10.08 9.26 -15.21
C SER A 45 8.57 9.02 -15.16
N SER A 46 8.04 8.32 -16.16
CA SER A 46 6.69 7.76 -16.12
C SER A 46 6.70 6.47 -15.27
N PHE A 47 7.07 6.57 -13.98
CA PHE A 47 7.03 5.41 -13.10
C PHE A 47 5.56 5.04 -12.84
N ASP A 48 5.13 3.92 -13.40
CA ASP A 48 3.82 3.35 -13.12
C ASP A 48 3.95 2.32 -11.98
N PHE A 49 3.54 2.73 -10.79
CA PHE A 49 3.59 1.89 -9.61
C PHE A 49 2.74 0.62 -9.75
N ILE A 50 1.61 0.70 -10.45
CA ILE A 50 0.72 -0.45 -10.69
C ILE A 50 1.41 -1.47 -11.59
N GLU A 51 2.02 -1.01 -12.69
CA GLU A 51 2.79 -1.88 -13.58
C GLU A 51 3.98 -2.50 -12.84
N PHE A 52 4.66 -1.73 -12.01
CA PHE A 52 5.80 -2.19 -11.21
C PHE A 52 5.41 -3.30 -10.21
N ILE A 53 4.29 -3.17 -9.49
CA ILE A 53 3.87 -4.19 -8.53
C ILE A 53 3.14 -5.38 -9.16
N ARG A 54 2.78 -5.31 -10.44
CA ARG A 54 2.03 -6.36 -11.16
C ARG A 54 2.65 -7.77 -11.06
N PRO A 55 3.97 -7.97 -11.20
CA PRO A 55 4.59 -9.29 -11.01
C PRO A 55 4.33 -9.87 -9.60
N TYR A 56 4.43 -9.05 -8.56
CA TYR A 56 4.25 -9.45 -7.16
C TYR A 56 2.80 -9.87 -6.85
N ILE A 57 1.82 -9.10 -7.34
CA ILE A 57 0.40 -9.43 -7.14
C ILE A 57 -0.02 -10.65 -7.97
N ASN A 58 0.60 -10.88 -9.14
CA ASN A 58 0.41 -12.10 -9.92
C ASN A 58 0.91 -13.35 -9.16
N GLU A 59 2.10 -13.26 -8.54
CA GLU A 59 2.64 -14.34 -7.71
C GLU A 59 1.75 -14.57 -6.48
N LEU A 60 1.32 -13.50 -5.81
CA LEU A 60 0.43 -13.58 -4.66
C LEU A 60 -0.89 -14.27 -5.00
N SER A 61 -1.49 -13.94 -6.15
CA SER A 61 -2.71 -14.59 -6.63
C SER A 61 -2.49 -16.08 -6.91
N LYS A 62 -1.35 -16.45 -7.51
CA LYS A 62 -0.98 -17.87 -7.76
C LYS A 62 -0.76 -18.63 -6.45
N GLU A 63 -0.03 -18.04 -5.49
CA GLU A 63 0.28 -18.65 -4.20
C GLU A 63 -0.99 -18.90 -3.37
N THR A 64 -1.90 -17.94 -3.34
CA THR A 64 -3.12 -18.01 -2.52
C THR A 64 -4.25 -18.74 -3.21
N GLY A 65 -4.27 -18.72 -4.55
CA GLY A 65 -5.38 -19.20 -5.39
C GLY A 65 -6.58 -18.25 -5.39
N GLU A 66 -6.43 -17.03 -4.85
CA GLU A 66 -7.50 -16.04 -4.69
C GLU A 66 -7.27 -14.81 -5.56
N THR A 67 -8.32 -14.02 -5.76
CA THR A 67 -8.23 -12.70 -6.39
C THR A 67 -7.39 -11.76 -5.54
N VAL A 68 -6.59 -10.93 -6.18
CA VAL A 68 -5.81 -9.86 -5.54
C VAL A 68 -6.21 -8.54 -6.16
N ASP A 69 -6.67 -7.62 -5.33
CA ASP A 69 -7.07 -6.28 -5.74
C ASP A 69 -6.01 -5.25 -5.32
N VAL A 70 -5.84 -4.24 -6.17
CA VAL A 70 -5.09 -3.01 -5.84
C VAL A 70 -6.06 -1.85 -5.82
N SER A 71 -6.00 -1.05 -4.78
CA SER A 71 -6.88 0.10 -4.61
C SER A 71 -6.11 1.34 -4.14
N GLU A 72 -6.68 2.51 -4.42
CA GLU A 72 -6.20 3.82 -3.94
C GLU A 72 -7.30 4.57 -3.22
N ILE A 73 -6.92 5.61 -2.47
CA ILE A 73 -7.89 6.53 -1.87
C ILE A 73 -8.20 7.67 -2.84
N GLN A 74 -9.48 7.83 -3.15
CA GLN A 74 -10.00 9.01 -3.80
C GLN A 74 -10.99 9.73 -2.89
N LYS A 75 -10.61 10.91 -2.38
CA LYS A 75 -11.39 11.67 -1.38
C LYS A 75 -11.65 10.81 -0.12
N THR A 76 -12.89 10.35 0.08
CA THR A 76 -13.34 9.56 1.23
C THR A 76 -13.71 8.12 0.85
N ARG A 77 -13.27 7.65 -0.30
CA ARG A 77 -13.62 6.32 -0.82
C ARG A 77 -12.37 5.56 -1.26
N THR A 78 -12.45 4.26 -1.18
CA THR A 78 -11.53 3.31 -1.81
C THR A 78 -11.96 3.10 -3.25
N VAL A 79 -11.04 3.18 -4.20
CA VAL A 79 -11.29 2.89 -5.62
C VAL A 79 -10.36 1.78 -6.07
N PHE A 80 -10.90 0.73 -6.66
CA PHE A 80 -10.10 -0.35 -7.24
C PHE A 80 -9.48 0.12 -8.56
N VAL A 81 -8.15 0.02 -8.66
CA VAL A 81 -7.37 0.50 -9.82
C VAL A 81 -6.75 -0.62 -10.62
N ASP A 82 -6.59 -1.80 -10.00
CA ASP A 82 -6.04 -2.98 -10.65
C ASP A 82 -6.51 -4.26 -9.95
N GLN A 83 -6.49 -5.39 -10.68
CA GLN A 83 -6.93 -6.68 -10.19
C GLN A 83 -6.24 -7.84 -10.90
N VAL A 84 -5.91 -8.87 -10.15
CA VAL A 84 -5.51 -10.18 -10.66
C VAL A 84 -6.54 -11.21 -10.21
N ILE A 85 -7.34 -11.74 -11.13
CA ILE A 85 -8.35 -12.74 -10.82
C ILE A 85 -7.67 -14.08 -10.52
N GLY A 86 -7.98 -14.66 -9.37
CA GLY A 86 -7.46 -15.96 -8.96
C GLY A 86 -8.04 -17.13 -9.79
N PRO A 87 -7.39 -18.30 -9.78
CA PRO A 87 -7.80 -19.47 -10.57
C PRO A 87 -8.98 -20.26 -9.99
N ALA A 88 -9.44 -19.93 -8.78
CA ALA A 88 -10.54 -20.66 -8.15
C ALA A 88 -11.85 -20.47 -8.94
N ARG A 89 -12.73 -21.50 -8.99
CA ARG A 89 -14.02 -21.40 -9.69
C ARG A 89 -14.97 -20.38 -9.05
N LEU A 90 -14.92 -20.26 -7.71
CA LEU A 90 -15.67 -19.25 -6.96
C LEU A 90 -14.70 -18.18 -6.51
N ASN A 91 -14.70 -17.05 -7.20
CA ASN A 91 -13.89 -15.89 -6.92
C ASN A 91 -14.74 -14.70 -6.53
N ILE A 92 -14.20 -13.85 -5.69
CA ILE A 92 -14.72 -12.49 -5.49
C ILE A 92 -14.01 -11.61 -6.52
N VAL A 93 -14.79 -10.93 -7.33
CA VAL A 93 -14.27 -10.04 -8.41
C VAL A 93 -14.86 -8.66 -8.19
N SER A 94 -13.97 -7.68 -8.04
CA SER A 94 -14.33 -6.26 -7.92
C SER A 94 -14.27 -5.60 -9.30
N SER A 95 -15.09 -4.58 -9.54
CA SER A 95 -14.99 -3.81 -10.78
C SER A 95 -13.93 -2.73 -10.67
N ILE A 96 -12.98 -2.69 -11.60
CA ILE A 96 -12.00 -1.59 -11.68
C ILE A 96 -12.75 -0.27 -11.91
N GLY A 97 -12.38 0.76 -11.15
CA GLY A 97 -13.03 2.08 -11.16
C GLY A 97 -14.22 2.20 -10.20
N GLU A 98 -14.68 1.09 -9.61
CA GLU A 98 -15.74 1.14 -8.61
C GLU A 98 -15.23 1.70 -7.28
N ALA A 99 -16.08 2.51 -6.62
CA ALA A 99 -15.71 3.25 -5.42
C ALA A 99 -16.53 2.78 -4.21
N PHE A 100 -15.85 2.45 -3.13
CA PHE A 100 -16.41 1.86 -1.90
C PHE A 100 -16.09 2.69 -0.67
N PRO A 101 -16.86 2.54 0.44
CA PRO A 101 -16.54 3.18 1.71
C PRO A 101 -15.19 2.69 2.27
N LEU A 102 -14.47 3.58 2.98
CA LEU A 102 -13.17 3.22 3.58
C LEU A 102 -13.31 2.33 4.82
N HIS A 103 -14.40 2.47 5.57
CA HIS A 103 -14.51 1.90 6.93
C HIS A 103 -14.79 0.40 6.97
N CYS A 104 -15.45 -0.15 5.95
CA CYS A 104 -15.90 -1.53 5.92
C CYS A 104 -15.11 -2.44 4.95
N LEU A 105 -14.05 -1.93 4.32
CA LEU A 105 -13.18 -2.71 3.46
C LEU A 105 -11.80 -2.89 4.08
N ALA A 106 -11.21 -4.06 3.95
CA ALA A 106 -9.83 -4.31 4.38
C ALA A 106 -8.83 -3.34 3.74
N SER A 107 -8.96 -3.06 2.44
CA SER A 107 -8.13 -2.08 1.74
C SER A 107 -8.31 -0.65 2.28
N GLY A 108 -9.52 -0.25 2.58
CA GLY A 108 -9.83 1.06 3.16
C GLY A 108 -9.21 1.23 4.56
N LYS A 109 -9.44 0.25 5.45
CA LYS A 109 -8.86 0.26 6.82
C LYS A 109 -7.33 0.19 6.77
N ALA A 110 -6.76 -0.58 5.83
CA ALA A 110 -5.31 -0.62 5.62
C ALA A 110 -4.75 0.76 5.25
N MET A 111 -5.37 1.47 4.33
CA MET A 111 -4.93 2.82 3.97
C MET A 111 -5.16 3.84 5.09
N LEU A 112 -6.28 3.75 5.83
CA LEU A 112 -6.54 4.62 6.99
C LEU A 112 -5.48 4.48 8.08
N SER A 113 -4.84 3.31 8.24
CA SER A 113 -3.80 3.08 9.25
C SER A 113 -2.53 3.90 9.05
N THR A 114 -2.32 4.44 7.84
CA THR A 114 -1.15 5.27 7.54
C THR A 114 -1.33 6.74 7.94
N PHE A 115 -2.56 7.16 8.24
CA PHE A 115 -2.85 8.54 8.60
C PHE A 115 -2.51 8.86 10.06
N THR A 116 -2.28 10.14 10.31
CA THR A 116 -2.31 10.68 11.67
C THR A 116 -3.75 10.67 12.19
N GLU A 117 -3.93 10.72 13.50
CA GLU A 117 -5.26 10.83 14.11
C GLU A 117 -6.05 12.04 13.57
N ALA A 118 -5.38 13.18 13.43
CA ALA A 118 -5.99 14.40 12.88
C ALA A 118 -6.47 14.21 11.43
N ASP A 119 -5.66 13.56 10.59
CA ASP A 119 -6.01 13.29 9.19
C ASP A 119 -7.11 12.23 9.07
N PHE A 120 -7.10 11.21 9.93
CA PHE A 120 -8.16 10.23 10.05
C PHE A 120 -9.50 10.92 10.33
N HIS A 121 -9.60 11.71 11.40
CA HIS A 121 -10.82 12.42 11.75
C HIS A 121 -11.25 13.44 10.70
N LYS A 122 -10.31 14.15 10.08
CA LYS A 122 -10.59 15.06 8.97
C LYS A 122 -11.22 14.33 7.78
N ARG A 123 -10.75 13.12 7.47
CA ARG A 123 -11.20 12.32 6.33
C ARG A 123 -12.53 11.63 6.60
N MET A 124 -12.67 11.00 7.76
CA MET A 124 -13.88 10.25 8.11
C MET A 124 -15.04 11.17 8.53
N GLY A 125 -14.74 12.39 8.98
CA GLY A 125 -15.75 13.33 9.45
C GLY A 125 -16.28 12.99 10.84
N ARG A 126 -17.49 13.46 11.14
CA ARG A 126 -18.15 13.28 12.45
C ARG A 126 -19.50 12.57 12.35
N LYS A 127 -19.90 12.17 11.16
CA LYS A 127 -21.18 11.47 10.95
C LYS A 127 -21.01 9.99 11.30
N PRO A 128 -22.08 9.32 11.76
CA PRO A 128 -22.09 7.87 11.85
C PRO A 128 -21.71 7.24 10.51
N LEU A 129 -21.07 6.08 10.57
CA LEU A 129 -20.69 5.31 9.39
C LEU A 129 -21.91 4.50 8.92
N ASP A 130 -22.06 4.39 7.61
CA ASP A 130 -23.18 3.63 7.02
C ASP A 130 -23.03 2.14 7.37
N GLU A 131 -24.11 1.52 7.83
CA GLU A 131 -24.19 0.08 8.06
C GLU A 131 -24.49 -0.63 6.74
N HIS A 132 -23.64 -1.59 6.36
CA HIS A 132 -23.82 -2.44 5.17
C HIS A 132 -24.25 -3.85 5.54
N THR A 133 -23.77 -4.33 6.68
CA THR A 133 -24.08 -5.64 7.27
C THR A 133 -24.15 -5.52 8.79
N PRO A 134 -24.68 -6.52 9.51
CA PRO A 134 -24.63 -6.52 10.97
C PRO A 134 -23.21 -6.54 11.55
N ALA A 135 -22.18 -6.86 10.74
CA ALA A 135 -20.79 -6.85 11.17
C ALA A 135 -20.06 -5.53 10.88
N THR A 136 -20.72 -4.58 10.18
CA THR A 136 -20.11 -3.29 9.84
C THR A 136 -19.77 -2.49 11.09
N ILE A 137 -18.54 -1.98 11.18
CA ILE A 137 -18.17 -0.99 12.21
C ILE A 137 -18.84 0.33 11.86
N THR A 138 -19.76 0.77 12.72
CA THR A 138 -20.53 2.02 12.54
C THR A 138 -20.05 3.15 13.43
N SER A 139 -19.22 2.84 14.44
CA SER A 139 -18.62 3.81 15.36
C SER A 139 -17.24 4.28 14.88
N LEU A 140 -17.04 5.60 14.82
CA LEU A 140 -15.73 6.19 14.50
C LEU A 140 -14.65 5.82 15.53
N SER A 141 -15.03 5.68 16.80
CA SER A 141 -14.08 5.28 17.84
C SER A 141 -13.63 3.84 17.65
N GLU A 142 -14.55 2.91 17.41
CA GLU A 142 -14.22 1.50 17.13
C GLU A 142 -13.38 1.37 15.85
N LEU A 143 -13.72 2.12 14.81
CA LEU A 143 -12.91 2.13 13.57
C LEU A 143 -11.51 2.66 13.85
N PHE A 144 -11.36 3.70 14.67
CA PHE A 144 -10.04 4.24 14.99
C PHE A 144 -9.20 3.22 15.78
N ASP A 145 -9.79 2.54 16.74
CA ASP A 145 -9.12 1.49 17.52
C ASP A 145 -8.68 0.33 16.60
N GLU A 146 -9.55 -0.14 15.71
CA GLU A 146 -9.24 -1.14 14.70
C GLU A 146 -8.06 -0.69 13.82
N VAL A 147 -8.10 0.55 13.33
CA VAL A 147 -7.03 1.14 12.49
C VAL A 147 -5.70 1.24 13.22
N GLN A 148 -5.68 1.47 14.55
CA GLN A 148 -4.44 1.44 15.34
C GLN A 148 -3.85 0.02 15.42
N LEU A 149 -4.66 -1.03 15.48
CA LEU A 149 -4.19 -2.41 15.40
C LEU A 149 -3.61 -2.72 14.01
N VAL A 150 -4.26 -2.23 12.97
CA VAL A 150 -3.75 -2.35 11.59
C VAL A 150 -2.40 -1.65 11.43
N LYS A 151 -2.22 -0.48 12.04
CA LYS A 151 -0.94 0.26 12.02
C LYS A 151 0.21 -0.54 12.63
N GLN A 152 -0.05 -1.34 13.65
CA GLN A 152 0.96 -2.18 14.30
C GLN A 152 1.27 -3.45 13.50
N SER A 153 0.23 -4.08 12.94
CA SER A 153 0.33 -5.38 12.25
C SER A 153 0.59 -5.27 10.74
N ASN A 154 0.30 -4.12 10.13
CA ASN A 154 0.20 -3.89 8.67
C ASN A 154 -0.85 -4.78 7.99
N ILE A 155 -1.79 -5.36 8.72
CA ILE A 155 -2.87 -6.18 8.19
C ILE A 155 -4.21 -5.64 8.68
N ALA A 156 -5.09 -5.35 7.75
CA ALA A 156 -6.50 -5.05 7.98
C ALA A 156 -7.36 -6.25 7.59
N PHE A 157 -8.48 -6.40 8.26
CA PHE A 157 -9.48 -7.42 7.96
C PHE A 157 -10.80 -6.76 7.57
N ASP A 158 -11.52 -7.37 6.65
CA ASP A 158 -12.96 -7.21 6.45
C ASP A 158 -13.58 -8.58 6.73
N ARG A 159 -14.38 -8.66 7.77
CA ARG A 159 -15.02 -9.89 8.24
C ARG A 159 -16.51 -9.82 7.98
N GLU A 160 -16.89 -9.80 6.69
CA GLU A 160 -18.28 -9.59 6.25
C GLU A 160 -18.83 -8.20 6.58
N GLU A 161 -17.96 -7.21 6.74
CA GLU A 161 -18.35 -5.85 7.11
C GLU A 161 -19.02 -5.09 5.95
N HIS A 162 -18.60 -5.39 4.71
CA HIS A 162 -19.19 -4.77 3.52
C HIS A 162 -20.28 -5.64 2.88
N ILE A 163 -20.04 -6.95 2.74
CA ILE A 163 -20.97 -7.89 2.11
C ILE A 163 -20.95 -9.19 2.90
N VAL A 164 -22.15 -9.69 3.29
CA VAL A 164 -22.28 -11.01 3.92
C VAL A 164 -21.76 -12.10 2.98
N GLY A 165 -20.98 -13.03 3.51
CA GLY A 165 -20.34 -14.13 2.76
C GLY A 165 -18.99 -13.77 2.13
N VAL A 166 -18.55 -12.51 2.20
CA VAL A 166 -17.25 -12.06 1.72
C VAL A 166 -16.40 -11.57 2.90
N SER A 167 -15.21 -12.11 3.02
CA SER A 167 -14.16 -11.60 3.93
C SER A 167 -12.92 -11.24 3.14
N ALA A 168 -12.13 -10.29 3.63
CA ALA A 168 -10.90 -9.88 2.97
C ALA A 168 -9.80 -9.57 3.99
N ILE A 169 -8.57 -9.64 3.51
CA ILE A 169 -7.42 -9.00 4.18
C ILE A 169 -6.82 -7.95 3.28
N GLY A 170 -6.20 -6.93 3.87
CA GLY A 170 -5.55 -5.85 3.14
C GLY A 170 -4.30 -5.35 3.83
N THR A 171 -3.36 -4.82 3.07
CA THR A 171 -2.14 -4.19 3.56
C THR A 171 -1.89 -2.87 2.85
N PRO A 172 -1.40 -1.82 3.55
CA PRO A 172 -1.08 -0.56 2.90
C PRO A 172 0.25 -0.65 2.16
N LEU A 173 0.33 0.02 1.01
CA LEU A 173 1.55 0.27 0.25
C LEU A 173 1.64 1.75 -0.05
N GLN A 174 2.82 2.34 0.17
CA GLN A 174 3.10 3.71 -0.21
C GLN A 174 4.21 3.72 -1.25
N GLU A 175 3.95 4.30 -2.40
CA GLU A 175 4.97 4.48 -3.43
C GLU A 175 5.97 5.59 -3.03
N PRO A 176 7.16 5.64 -3.64
CA PRO A 176 8.18 6.65 -3.31
C PRO A 176 7.73 8.10 -3.48
N SER A 177 6.75 8.39 -4.34
CA SER A 177 6.15 9.72 -4.50
C SER A 177 5.25 10.14 -3.32
N GLY A 178 4.94 9.18 -2.43
CA GLY A 178 4.02 9.38 -1.31
C GLY A 178 2.57 9.00 -1.61
N LYS A 179 2.22 8.61 -2.84
CA LYS A 179 0.87 8.14 -3.16
C LYS A 179 0.59 6.82 -2.45
N LEU A 180 -0.62 6.68 -1.94
CA LEU A 180 -1.03 5.58 -1.08
C LEU A 180 -1.95 4.62 -1.82
N TYR A 181 -1.60 3.34 -1.72
CA TYR A 181 -2.35 2.21 -2.25
C TYR A 181 -2.62 1.17 -1.15
N ALA A 182 -3.48 0.22 -1.44
CA ALA A 182 -3.60 -1.02 -0.68
C ALA A 182 -3.65 -2.22 -1.63
N VAL A 183 -3.02 -3.32 -1.21
CA VAL A 183 -3.22 -4.64 -1.81
C VAL A 183 -4.16 -5.41 -0.90
N SER A 184 -5.19 -6.04 -1.47
CA SER A 184 -6.17 -6.81 -0.70
C SER A 184 -6.52 -8.13 -1.38
N ILE A 185 -6.95 -9.10 -0.58
CA ILE A 185 -7.34 -10.45 -1.02
C ILE A 185 -8.77 -10.69 -0.54
N PRO A 186 -9.79 -10.47 -1.37
CA PRO A 186 -11.16 -10.84 -1.06
C PRO A 186 -11.37 -12.36 -1.26
N VAL A 187 -12.08 -12.99 -0.33
CA VAL A 187 -12.26 -14.44 -0.29
C VAL A 187 -13.67 -14.76 0.21
N PRO A 188 -14.38 -15.77 -0.33
CA PRO A 188 -15.58 -16.28 0.30
C PRO A 188 -15.32 -16.67 1.76
N THR A 189 -16.15 -16.19 2.69
CA THR A 189 -15.92 -16.31 4.15
C THR A 189 -15.68 -17.74 4.61
N VAL A 190 -16.37 -18.71 4.01
CA VAL A 190 -16.18 -20.14 4.36
C VAL A 190 -14.76 -20.61 4.09
N ARG A 191 -14.14 -20.11 3.04
CA ARG A 191 -12.75 -20.45 2.68
C ARG A 191 -11.75 -19.59 3.45
N PHE A 192 -12.11 -18.35 3.74
CA PHE A 192 -11.29 -17.43 4.52
C PHE A 192 -10.92 -17.99 5.89
N LYS A 193 -11.89 -18.51 6.64
CA LYS A 193 -11.69 -19.09 7.98
C LYS A 193 -10.62 -20.20 8.01
N GLN A 194 -10.51 -20.95 6.91
CA GLN A 194 -9.54 -22.05 6.80
C GLN A 194 -8.13 -21.57 6.41
N LYS A 195 -8.05 -20.49 5.63
CA LYS A 195 -6.81 -20.01 5.02
C LYS A 195 -6.24 -18.74 5.67
N GLU A 196 -6.90 -18.14 6.65
CA GLU A 196 -6.56 -16.81 7.18
C GLU A 196 -5.06 -16.66 7.48
N LYS A 197 -4.46 -17.60 8.23
CA LYS A 197 -3.03 -17.54 8.59
C LYS A 197 -2.11 -17.61 7.36
N GLN A 198 -2.47 -18.42 6.36
CA GLN A 198 -1.72 -18.53 5.12
C GLN A 198 -1.81 -17.23 4.31
N LEU A 199 -3.01 -16.68 4.18
CA LEU A 199 -3.26 -15.43 3.46
C LEU A 199 -2.50 -14.25 4.07
N VAL A 200 -2.54 -14.12 5.41
CA VAL A 200 -1.80 -13.09 6.14
C VAL A 200 -0.31 -13.19 5.86
N LYS A 201 0.26 -14.41 5.98
CA LYS A 201 1.69 -14.63 5.71
C LYS A 201 2.06 -14.28 4.26
N ALA A 202 1.27 -14.72 3.28
CA ALA A 202 1.52 -14.45 1.86
C ALA A 202 1.45 -12.96 1.56
N LEU A 203 0.43 -12.26 2.08
CA LEU A 203 0.25 -10.84 1.84
C LEU A 203 1.38 -9.99 2.46
N LEU A 204 1.80 -10.29 3.69
CA LEU A 204 2.92 -9.60 4.34
C LEU A 204 4.25 -9.85 3.62
N ASN A 205 4.50 -11.08 3.13
CA ASN A 205 5.68 -11.39 2.35
C ASN A 205 5.68 -10.62 1.01
N CYS A 206 4.54 -10.55 0.33
CA CYS A 206 4.39 -9.77 -0.89
C CYS A 206 4.70 -8.28 -0.63
N ARG A 207 4.12 -7.72 0.44
CA ARG A 207 4.38 -6.33 0.86
C ARG A 207 5.87 -6.08 1.13
N ALA A 208 6.53 -6.96 1.90
CA ALA A 208 7.94 -6.82 2.23
C ALA A 208 8.81 -6.79 0.96
N ARG A 209 8.60 -7.72 0.04
CA ARG A 209 9.33 -7.80 -1.23
C ARG A 209 9.14 -6.54 -2.09
N ILE A 210 7.93 -6.00 -2.17
CA ILE A 210 7.67 -4.74 -2.89
C ILE A 210 8.44 -3.58 -2.25
N LEU A 211 8.45 -3.49 -0.92
CA LEU A 211 9.12 -2.39 -0.21
C LEU A 211 10.65 -2.50 -0.27
N ASP A 212 11.21 -3.71 -0.30
CA ASP A 212 12.65 -3.94 -0.40
C ASP A 212 13.24 -3.39 -1.72
N GLU A 213 12.43 -3.30 -2.79
CA GLU A 213 12.86 -2.71 -4.06
C GLU A 213 13.06 -1.18 -3.99
N PHE A 214 12.53 -0.53 -2.95
CA PHE A 214 12.65 0.91 -2.73
C PHE A 214 13.59 1.28 -1.58
N ALA A 215 14.18 0.28 -0.89
CA ALA A 215 15.10 0.48 0.22
C ALA A 215 16.55 0.65 -0.27
#